data_ff3696447bdb4f2433c31c89ab534088
#
_entry.id   ff3696447bdb4f2433c31c89ab534088
#
_cell.length_a   1.000
_cell.length_b   1.000
_cell.length_c   1.000
_cell.angle_alpha   90.00
_cell.angle_beta   90.00
_cell.angle_gamma   90.00
#
_symmetry.space_group_name_H-M   'P 1'
#
loop_
_entity.id
_entity.type
_entity.pdbx_description
1 polymer ?
#
loop_
_entity_poly.entity_id
_entity_poly.type
_entity_poly.pdbx_seq_one_letter_code
_entity_poly.pdbx_strand_id
1 'polypeptide(L)'
;LLFNYSKKMNHNAIALITGADGFIGSHLTELLVGRGYKVKALSLYNSFNNWGWLKDVNCKGQIEILTGDIRDPHYCKSIMKDVDIVFHLAALIAIPYSYVAPSSYVDTNIIGTLNICQAAKENGNIRVIHTSTSEVYGTAQYVPIDEKHPLQPQSPYSASKIAADAMAMSFFHAFELPVTVARPFNTYGPRQSAR
;
A
#
# COMPACT_ATOMS: atom_id res chain seq x y z
N LEU A 1 -15.04 19.31 5.94
CA LEU A 1 -15.87 18.53 5.01
C LEU A 1 -16.01 17.12 5.56
N LEU A 2 -17.13 16.84 6.25
CA LEU A 2 -17.50 15.51 6.70
C LEU A 2 -17.97 14.72 5.46
N PHE A 3 -17.09 13.91 4.90
CA PHE A 3 -17.50 12.94 3.89
C PHE A 3 -18.46 11.93 4.54
N ASN A 4 -19.64 11.83 3.97
CA ASN A 4 -20.69 10.92 4.44
C ASN A 4 -20.27 9.46 4.11
N TYR A 5 -19.62 8.79 5.06
CA TYR A 5 -19.03 7.44 4.93
C TYR A 5 -20.08 6.31 4.92
N SER A 6 -21.38 6.61 4.76
CA SER A 6 -22.45 5.61 4.78
C SER A 6 -22.79 5.00 3.42
N LYS A 7 -21.87 4.93 2.45
CA LYS A 7 -22.09 4.03 1.32
C LYS A 7 -21.99 2.60 1.84
N LYS A 8 -23.13 1.89 1.98
CA LYS A 8 -23.19 0.45 2.26
C LYS A 8 -22.13 -0.24 1.40
N MET A 9 -21.24 -1.04 2.04
CA MET A 9 -20.23 -1.81 1.33
C MET A 9 -20.93 -2.64 0.27
N ASN A 10 -20.59 -2.40 -0.99
CA ASN A 10 -21.17 -3.12 -2.10
C ASN A 10 -20.55 -4.52 -2.10
N HIS A 11 -21.34 -5.56 -1.87
CA HIS A 11 -20.91 -6.96 -1.77
C HIS A 11 -20.20 -7.52 -3.03
N ASN A 12 -19.88 -6.67 -4.03
CA ASN A 12 -19.16 -7.02 -5.24
C ASN A 12 -18.06 -6.00 -5.58
N ALA A 13 -17.67 -5.15 -4.64
CA ALA A 13 -16.63 -4.17 -4.89
C ALA A 13 -15.28 -4.86 -5.20
N ILE A 14 -14.54 -4.32 -6.15
CA ILE A 14 -13.24 -4.84 -6.57
C ILE A 14 -12.15 -4.09 -5.79
N ALA A 15 -11.39 -4.84 -5.00
CA ALA A 15 -10.25 -4.32 -4.24
C ALA A 15 -8.93 -4.74 -4.90
N LEU A 16 -8.08 -3.77 -5.20
CA LEU A 16 -6.69 -4.02 -5.59
C LEU A 16 -5.80 -3.93 -4.35
N ILE A 17 -4.99 -4.96 -4.11
CA ILE A 17 -4.00 -4.98 -3.04
C ILE A 17 -2.62 -5.04 -3.68
N THR A 18 -1.82 -3.99 -3.54
CA THR A 18 -0.41 -4.03 -3.94
C THR A 18 0.45 -4.58 -2.80
N GLY A 19 1.48 -5.38 -3.09
CA GLY A 19 2.25 -6.08 -2.05
C GLY A 19 1.43 -7.17 -1.34
N ALA A 20 0.47 -7.75 -2.05
CA ALA A 20 -0.42 -8.79 -1.53
C ALA A 20 0.32 -10.08 -1.13
N ASP A 21 1.49 -10.32 -1.72
CA ASP A 21 2.37 -11.47 -1.48
C ASP A 21 3.15 -11.38 -0.15
N GLY A 22 3.13 -10.19 0.50
CA GLY A 22 3.80 -9.95 1.77
C GLY A 22 2.99 -10.42 3.00
N PHE A 23 3.57 -10.18 4.19
CA PHE A 23 2.97 -10.51 5.48
C PHE A 23 1.56 -9.91 5.63
N ILE A 24 1.46 -8.59 5.70
CA ILE A 24 0.17 -7.90 5.92
C ILE A 24 -0.76 -8.09 4.71
N GLY A 25 -0.21 -8.00 3.48
CA GLY A 25 -0.99 -8.09 2.26
C GLY A 25 -1.72 -9.42 2.11
N SER A 26 -1.08 -10.54 2.48
CA SER A 26 -1.72 -11.87 2.39
C SER A 26 -2.86 -12.03 3.40
N HIS A 27 -2.73 -11.51 4.62
CA HIS A 27 -3.83 -11.50 5.60
C HIS A 27 -4.98 -10.59 5.17
N LEU A 28 -4.67 -9.41 4.61
CA LEU A 28 -5.67 -8.49 4.08
C LEU A 28 -6.43 -9.12 2.91
N THR A 29 -5.73 -9.87 2.05
CA THR A 29 -6.34 -10.63 0.94
C THR A 29 -7.40 -11.60 1.44
N GLU A 30 -7.07 -12.44 2.42
CA GLU A 30 -8.03 -13.37 3.03
C GLU A 30 -9.20 -12.65 3.70
N LEU A 31 -8.93 -11.57 4.43
CA LEU A 31 -9.95 -10.78 5.09
C LEU A 31 -10.95 -10.18 4.09
N LEU A 32 -10.47 -9.58 3.00
CA LEU A 32 -11.34 -8.94 2.02
C LEU A 32 -12.18 -9.93 1.24
N VAL A 33 -11.62 -11.08 0.86
CA VAL A 33 -12.40 -12.18 0.27
C VAL A 33 -13.50 -12.64 1.23
N GLY A 34 -13.16 -12.85 2.51
CA GLY A 34 -14.14 -13.22 3.54
C GLY A 34 -15.22 -12.14 3.80
N ARG A 35 -14.97 -10.90 3.39
CA ARG A 35 -15.94 -9.78 3.43
C ARG A 35 -16.72 -9.60 2.12
N GLY A 36 -16.53 -10.48 1.12
CA GLY A 36 -17.27 -10.47 -0.13
C GLY A 36 -16.73 -9.56 -1.21
N TYR A 37 -15.48 -9.07 -1.07
CA TYR A 37 -14.79 -8.33 -2.13
C TYR A 37 -14.29 -9.29 -3.21
N LYS A 38 -14.31 -8.84 -4.47
CA LYS A 38 -13.47 -9.41 -5.52
C LYS A 38 -12.07 -8.83 -5.35
N VAL A 39 -11.05 -9.68 -5.24
CA VAL A 39 -9.70 -9.22 -4.93
C VAL A 39 -8.77 -9.42 -6.11
N LYS A 40 -8.13 -8.34 -6.55
CA LYS A 40 -6.95 -8.33 -7.41
C LYS A 40 -5.71 -8.22 -6.51
N ALA A 41 -4.91 -9.28 -6.45
CA ALA A 41 -3.75 -9.40 -5.57
C ALA A 41 -2.46 -9.21 -6.37
N LEU A 42 -1.81 -8.03 -6.25
CA LEU A 42 -0.57 -7.74 -6.96
C LEU A 42 0.64 -8.24 -6.17
N SER A 43 1.42 -9.13 -6.80
CA SER A 43 2.73 -9.60 -6.39
C SER A 43 3.81 -8.99 -7.28
N LEU A 44 4.99 -8.72 -6.72
CA LEU A 44 6.14 -8.26 -7.50
C LEU A 44 6.59 -9.35 -8.47
N TYR A 45 6.80 -8.98 -9.76
CA TYR A 45 7.40 -9.89 -10.72
C TYR A 45 8.80 -10.34 -10.27
N ASN A 46 9.02 -11.63 -10.28
CA ASN A 46 10.33 -12.22 -10.03
C ASN A 46 10.57 -13.45 -10.91
N SER A 47 11.85 -13.71 -11.24
CA SER A 47 12.27 -14.79 -12.14
C SER A 47 11.96 -16.20 -11.62
N PHE A 48 11.69 -16.36 -10.32
CA PHE A 48 11.34 -17.64 -9.70
C PHE A 48 9.86 -17.99 -9.80
N ASN A 49 9.04 -17.12 -10.43
CA ASN A 49 7.59 -17.27 -10.51
C ASN A 49 6.97 -17.54 -9.10
N ASN A 50 7.39 -16.76 -8.13
CA ASN A 50 7.04 -16.93 -6.73
C ASN A 50 6.10 -15.81 -6.27
N TRP A 51 4.91 -16.18 -5.80
CA TRP A 51 3.89 -15.26 -5.31
C TRP A 51 3.90 -15.12 -3.77
N GLY A 52 5.04 -15.34 -3.13
CA GLY A 52 5.18 -15.22 -1.68
C GLY A 52 4.09 -15.97 -0.91
N TRP A 53 3.50 -15.33 0.07
CA TRP A 53 2.44 -15.91 0.89
C TRP A 53 1.10 -16.13 0.18
N LEU A 54 0.88 -15.57 -1.02
CA LEU A 54 -0.33 -15.87 -1.80
C LEU A 54 -0.43 -17.34 -2.24
N LYS A 55 0.66 -18.11 -2.16
CA LYS A 55 0.63 -19.56 -2.41
C LYS A 55 -0.17 -20.31 -1.35
N ASP A 56 -0.16 -19.80 -0.13
CA ASP A 56 -0.63 -20.48 1.08
C ASP A 56 -1.92 -19.86 1.64
N VAL A 57 -2.52 -18.87 0.93
CA VAL A 57 -3.81 -18.31 1.34
C VAL A 57 -4.95 -19.27 1.06
N ASN A 58 -5.89 -19.38 1.99
CA ASN A 58 -7.05 -20.28 1.88
C ASN A 58 -8.01 -19.89 0.74
N CYS A 59 -7.97 -18.63 0.29
CA CYS A 59 -8.85 -18.09 -0.76
C CYS A 59 -8.20 -18.04 -2.16
N LYS A 60 -7.11 -18.75 -2.39
CA LYS A 60 -6.33 -18.69 -3.65
C LYS A 60 -7.17 -18.86 -4.94
N GLY A 61 -8.16 -19.73 -4.93
CA GLY A 61 -9.07 -19.92 -6.08
C GLY A 61 -10.12 -18.83 -6.26
N GLN A 62 -10.18 -17.84 -5.37
CA GLN A 62 -11.18 -16.77 -5.35
C GLN A 62 -10.57 -15.38 -5.62
N ILE A 63 -9.26 -15.31 -5.91
CA ILE A 63 -8.52 -14.06 -6.15
C ILE A 63 -7.93 -14.05 -7.55
N GLU A 64 -7.82 -12.86 -8.14
CA GLU A 64 -7.05 -12.63 -9.34
C GLU A 64 -5.62 -12.26 -8.95
N ILE A 65 -4.65 -13.15 -9.21
CA ILE A 65 -3.24 -12.86 -8.94
C ILE A 65 -2.65 -12.12 -10.14
N LEU A 66 -2.19 -10.90 -9.88
CA LEU A 66 -1.48 -10.06 -10.83
C LEU A 66 0.02 -10.10 -10.53
N THR A 67 0.85 -10.05 -11.56
CA THR A 67 2.30 -10.02 -11.40
C THR A 67 2.88 -8.84 -12.16
N GLY A 68 3.58 -7.94 -11.47
CA GLY A 68 4.14 -6.73 -12.08
C GLY A 68 4.87 -5.86 -11.07
N ASP A 69 5.16 -4.62 -11.48
CA ASP A 69 5.93 -3.67 -10.69
C ASP A 69 5.21 -2.31 -10.62
N ILE A 70 5.04 -1.77 -9.41
CA ILE A 70 4.42 -0.45 -9.20
C ILE A 70 5.27 0.71 -9.75
N ARG A 71 6.54 0.48 -10.05
CA ARG A 71 7.42 1.47 -10.69
C ARG A 71 7.07 1.72 -12.16
N ASP A 72 6.31 0.81 -12.78
CA ASP A 72 5.83 0.97 -14.14
C ASP A 72 4.45 1.68 -14.15
N PRO A 73 4.37 2.94 -14.64
CA PRO A 73 3.12 3.70 -14.66
C PRO A 73 2.08 3.11 -15.62
N HIS A 74 2.50 2.50 -16.73
CA HIS A 74 1.59 1.88 -17.69
C HIS A 74 0.94 0.64 -17.10
N TYR A 75 1.73 -0.17 -16.41
CA TYR A 75 1.22 -1.33 -15.70
C TYR A 75 0.24 -0.92 -14.59
N CYS A 76 0.62 0.05 -13.75
CA CYS A 76 -0.26 0.59 -12.71
C CYS A 76 -1.61 1.04 -13.27
N LYS A 77 -1.61 1.74 -14.41
CA LYS A 77 -2.84 2.17 -15.07
C LYS A 77 -3.69 0.99 -15.55
N SER A 78 -3.08 -0.05 -16.10
CA SER A 78 -3.78 -1.21 -16.64
C SER A 78 -4.50 -2.03 -15.57
N ILE A 79 -3.90 -2.21 -14.39
CA ILE A 79 -4.47 -3.00 -13.29
C ILE A 79 -5.59 -2.28 -12.53
N MET A 80 -5.71 -0.95 -12.69
CA MET A 80 -6.76 -0.14 -12.05
C MET A 80 -8.14 -0.28 -12.69
N LYS A 81 -8.24 -0.92 -13.86
CA LYS A 81 -9.53 -1.10 -14.54
C LYS A 81 -10.52 -1.82 -13.64
N ASP A 82 -11.72 -1.25 -13.51
CA ASP A 82 -12.84 -1.77 -12.71
C ASP A 82 -12.58 -1.86 -11.19
N VAL A 83 -11.53 -1.22 -10.69
CA VAL A 83 -11.20 -1.20 -9.26
C VAL A 83 -12.01 -0.13 -8.54
N ASP A 84 -12.59 -0.47 -7.37
CA ASP A 84 -13.32 0.47 -6.52
C ASP A 84 -12.44 1.05 -5.41
N ILE A 85 -11.47 0.26 -4.93
CA ILE A 85 -10.57 0.65 -3.84
C ILE A 85 -9.20 0.00 -3.99
N VAL A 86 -8.14 0.77 -3.70
CA VAL A 86 -6.76 0.29 -3.65
C VAL A 86 -6.26 0.28 -2.22
N PHE A 87 -5.73 -0.86 -1.80
CA PHE A 87 -4.90 -0.98 -0.59
C PHE A 87 -3.44 -1.04 -1.03
N HIS A 88 -2.74 0.07 -0.85
CA HIS A 88 -1.36 0.21 -1.32
C HIS A 88 -0.38 -0.14 -0.21
N LEU A 89 0.12 -1.41 -0.24
CA LEU A 89 1.09 -1.94 0.72
C LEU A 89 2.46 -2.22 0.11
N ALA A 90 2.57 -2.25 -1.21
CA ALA A 90 3.84 -2.49 -1.89
C ALA A 90 4.87 -1.42 -1.51
N ALA A 91 5.97 -1.85 -0.89
CA ALA A 91 7.06 -0.98 -0.46
C ALA A 91 8.32 -1.80 -0.18
N LEU A 92 9.49 -1.18 -0.29
CA LEU A 92 10.69 -1.66 0.37
C LEU A 92 10.67 -1.18 1.83
N ILE A 93 10.85 -2.10 2.80
CA ILE A 93 10.62 -1.83 4.22
C ILE A 93 11.85 -2.07 5.12
N ALA A 94 12.86 -2.83 4.68
CA ALA A 94 14.00 -3.20 5.50
C ALA A 94 14.93 -1.99 5.75
N ILE A 95 14.93 -1.43 6.97
CA ILE A 95 15.76 -0.27 7.33
C ILE A 95 17.24 -0.51 6.98
N PRO A 96 17.87 -1.63 7.37
CA PRO A 96 19.28 -1.87 7.05
C PRO A 96 19.57 -1.84 5.55
N TYR A 97 18.70 -2.40 4.73
CA TYR A 97 18.87 -2.38 3.28
C TYR A 97 18.73 -0.96 2.68
N SER A 98 17.98 -0.07 3.33
CA SER A 98 17.86 1.32 2.87
C SER A 98 19.19 2.10 2.93
N TYR A 99 20.12 1.69 3.79
CA TYR A 99 21.47 2.29 3.83
C TYR A 99 22.37 1.82 2.69
N VAL A 100 22.08 0.65 2.12
CA VAL A 100 22.87 0.06 1.01
C VAL A 100 22.33 0.50 -0.34
N ALA A 101 21.01 0.57 -0.48
CA ALA A 101 20.35 0.84 -1.76
C ALA A 101 19.28 1.93 -1.64
N PRO A 102 19.61 3.17 -1.22
CA PRO A 102 18.62 4.22 -0.97
C PRO A 102 17.81 4.60 -2.20
N SER A 103 18.40 4.59 -3.40
CA SER A 103 17.70 4.89 -4.66
C SER A 103 16.54 3.93 -4.91
N SER A 104 16.70 2.64 -4.59
CA SER A 104 15.62 1.65 -4.73
C SER A 104 14.40 2.00 -3.87
N TYR A 105 14.60 2.64 -2.71
CA TYR A 105 13.52 3.13 -1.84
C TYR A 105 12.81 4.34 -2.43
N VAL A 106 13.54 5.24 -3.09
CA VAL A 106 12.95 6.36 -3.84
C VAL A 106 12.07 5.81 -4.96
N ASP A 107 12.62 4.93 -5.79
CA ASP A 107 11.92 4.39 -6.95
C ASP A 107 10.68 3.59 -6.54
N THR A 108 10.80 2.73 -5.52
CA THR A 108 9.68 1.88 -5.12
C THR A 108 8.67 2.63 -4.26
N ASN A 109 9.12 3.31 -3.21
CA ASN A 109 8.20 3.87 -2.21
C ASN A 109 7.61 5.22 -2.66
N ILE A 110 8.40 6.07 -3.35
CA ILE A 110 7.93 7.39 -3.77
C ILE A 110 7.33 7.32 -5.17
N ILE A 111 8.12 6.88 -6.17
CA ILE A 111 7.64 6.81 -7.55
C ILE A 111 6.52 5.78 -7.70
N GLY A 112 6.64 4.61 -7.04
CA GLY A 112 5.56 3.63 -6.99
C GLY A 112 4.26 4.19 -6.42
N THR A 113 4.32 4.97 -5.32
CA THR A 113 3.14 5.63 -4.76
C THR A 113 2.56 6.69 -5.70
N LEU A 114 3.43 7.49 -6.35
CA LEU A 114 3.01 8.43 -7.40
C LEU A 114 2.23 7.72 -8.50
N ASN A 115 2.76 6.62 -9.04
CA ASN A 115 2.14 5.86 -10.12
C ASN A 115 0.77 5.29 -9.71
N ILE A 116 0.64 4.77 -8.50
CA ILE A 116 -0.64 4.28 -7.95
C ILE A 116 -1.66 5.42 -7.82
N CYS A 117 -1.27 6.56 -7.24
CA CYS A 117 -2.16 7.70 -7.09
C CYS A 117 -2.59 8.27 -8.45
N GLN A 118 -1.65 8.40 -9.40
CA GLN A 118 -1.95 8.88 -10.75
C GLN A 118 -2.90 7.92 -11.48
N ALA A 119 -2.65 6.62 -11.41
CA ALA A 119 -3.50 5.61 -12.01
C ALA A 119 -4.91 5.59 -11.38
N ALA A 120 -5.02 5.73 -10.07
CA ALA A 120 -6.30 5.82 -9.37
C ALA A 120 -7.10 7.05 -9.78
N LYS A 121 -6.44 8.21 -9.91
CA LYS A 121 -7.05 9.46 -10.40
C LYS A 121 -7.56 9.31 -11.83
N GLU A 122 -6.76 8.75 -12.74
CA GLU A 122 -7.11 8.59 -14.15
C GLU A 122 -8.25 7.60 -14.40
N ASN A 123 -8.48 6.67 -13.45
CA ASN A 123 -9.55 5.67 -13.55
C ASN A 123 -10.79 6.03 -12.72
N GLY A 124 -11.06 7.31 -12.50
CA GLY A 124 -12.32 7.78 -11.89
C GLY A 124 -12.22 8.10 -10.40
N ASN A 125 -11.07 8.57 -9.93
CA ASN A 125 -10.83 8.94 -8.54
C ASN A 125 -11.08 7.76 -7.58
N ILE A 126 -10.45 6.62 -7.87
CA ILE A 126 -10.52 5.41 -7.05
C ILE A 126 -9.95 5.71 -5.65
N ARG A 127 -10.64 5.24 -4.61
CA ARG A 127 -10.14 5.39 -3.22
C ARG A 127 -8.81 4.67 -3.03
N VAL A 128 -7.85 5.34 -2.39
CA VAL A 128 -6.53 4.79 -2.06
C VAL A 128 -6.33 4.76 -0.55
N ILE A 129 -6.08 3.59 0.00
CA ILE A 129 -5.60 3.41 1.37
C ILE A 129 -4.09 3.19 1.28
N HIS A 130 -3.31 4.23 1.56
CA HIS A 130 -1.86 4.19 1.55
C HIS A 130 -1.33 3.71 2.89
N THR A 131 -0.57 2.62 2.90
CA THR A 131 0.06 2.08 4.11
C THR A 131 1.42 2.72 4.31
N SER A 132 1.54 3.52 5.36
CA SER A 132 2.76 4.13 5.85
C SER A 132 3.36 3.33 7.01
N THR A 133 3.98 4.00 7.98
CA THR A 133 4.67 3.38 9.11
C THR A 133 4.78 4.38 10.27
N SER A 134 4.92 3.90 11.49
CA SER A 134 5.29 4.72 12.66
C SER A 134 6.71 5.30 12.58
N GLU A 135 7.60 4.71 11.76
CA GLU A 135 8.98 5.20 11.57
C GLU A 135 9.06 6.64 11.00
N VAL A 136 7.95 7.14 10.43
CA VAL A 136 7.86 8.54 9.96
C VAL A 136 7.93 9.54 11.10
N TYR A 137 7.60 9.14 12.32
CA TYR A 137 7.61 10.02 13.50
C TYR A 137 9.01 10.15 14.13
N GLY A 138 9.90 9.17 13.87
CA GLY A 138 11.23 9.14 14.50
C GLY A 138 11.17 8.99 16.01
N THR A 139 12.08 9.65 16.73
CA THR A 139 12.08 9.69 18.20
C THR A 139 10.89 10.49 18.72
N ALA A 140 10.12 9.90 19.64
CA ALA A 140 8.96 10.55 20.21
C ALA A 140 9.33 11.86 20.93
N GLN A 141 8.68 12.97 20.56
CA GLN A 141 8.79 14.24 21.25
C GLN A 141 7.76 14.38 22.37
N TYR A 142 6.65 13.67 22.26
CA TYR A 142 5.62 13.53 23.29
C TYR A 142 4.90 12.19 23.12
N VAL A 143 4.26 11.74 24.19
CA VAL A 143 3.47 10.53 24.24
C VAL A 143 2.10 10.79 24.87
N PRO A 144 1.03 10.12 24.43
CA PRO A 144 0.99 9.20 23.28
C PRO A 144 1.25 9.92 21.95
N ILE A 145 1.86 9.25 20.98
CA ILE A 145 2.05 9.77 19.63
C ILE A 145 0.69 9.78 18.92
N ASP A 146 0.34 10.91 18.33
CA ASP A 146 -0.85 11.09 17.48
C ASP A 146 -0.46 11.51 16.05
N GLU A 147 -1.46 11.72 15.19
CA GLU A 147 -1.24 12.07 13.78
C GLU A 147 -0.68 13.49 13.60
N LYS A 148 -0.66 14.33 14.65
CA LYS A 148 -0.07 15.68 14.65
C LYS A 148 1.40 15.69 15.04
N HIS A 149 1.92 14.55 15.52
CA HIS A 149 3.31 14.44 15.89
C HIS A 149 4.22 14.81 14.70
N PRO A 150 5.30 15.60 14.90
CA PRO A 150 6.22 15.96 13.83
C PRO A 150 6.80 14.74 13.11
N LEU A 151 6.95 14.86 11.79
CA LEU A 151 7.59 13.83 10.99
C LEU A 151 9.11 14.05 10.98
N GLN A 152 9.88 13.04 11.41
CA GLN A 152 11.33 13.11 11.57
C GLN A 152 12.01 11.88 10.97
N PRO A 153 12.54 11.98 9.74
CA PRO A 153 13.20 10.84 9.11
C PRO A 153 14.53 10.52 9.80
N GLN A 154 14.69 9.28 10.25
CA GLN A 154 15.93 8.78 10.87
C GLN A 154 16.64 7.73 10.00
N SER A 155 16.11 7.44 8.81
CA SER A 155 16.70 6.52 7.83
C SER A 155 16.25 6.87 6.42
N PRO A 156 16.95 6.40 5.35
CA PRO A 156 16.44 6.52 3.99
C PRO A 156 15.07 5.86 3.80
N TYR A 157 14.78 4.77 4.52
CA TYR A 157 13.46 4.16 4.55
C TYR A 157 12.39 5.13 5.07
N SER A 158 12.57 5.67 6.28
CA SER A 158 11.58 6.58 6.87
C SER A 158 11.42 7.85 6.03
N ALA A 159 12.52 8.39 5.47
CA ALA A 159 12.47 9.52 4.54
C ALA A 159 11.63 9.21 3.30
N SER A 160 11.80 8.02 2.70
CA SER A 160 11.01 7.59 1.55
C SER A 160 9.53 7.44 1.88
N LYS A 161 9.20 6.96 3.08
CA LYS A 161 7.80 6.83 3.53
C LYS A 161 7.15 8.17 3.82
N ILE A 162 7.87 9.13 4.43
CA ILE A 162 7.39 10.52 4.60
C ILE A 162 7.11 11.15 3.23
N ALA A 163 8.01 10.99 2.27
CA ALA A 163 7.82 11.52 0.93
C ALA A 163 6.63 10.85 0.20
N ALA A 164 6.44 9.53 0.38
CA ALA A 164 5.28 8.81 -0.16
C ALA A 164 3.97 9.29 0.48
N ASP A 165 3.93 9.52 1.80
CA ASP A 165 2.78 10.10 2.50
C ASP A 165 2.44 11.49 1.93
N ALA A 166 3.47 12.35 1.79
CA ALA A 166 3.29 13.68 1.23
C ALA A 166 2.80 13.64 -0.22
N MET A 167 3.34 12.72 -1.04
CA MET A 167 2.89 12.50 -2.40
C MET A 167 1.42 12.07 -2.45
N ALA A 168 1.03 11.09 -1.68
CA ALA A 168 -0.35 10.60 -1.63
C ALA A 168 -1.33 11.70 -1.16
N MET A 169 -0.97 12.44 -0.10
CA MET A 169 -1.77 13.55 0.41
C MET A 169 -1.85 14.74 -0.56
N SER A 170 -0.82 14.97 -1.39
CA SER A 170 -0.88 16.01 -2.41
C SER A 170 -1.97 15.73 -3.45
N PHE A 171 -2.21 14.47 -3.78
CA PHE A 171 -3.31 14.08 -4.67
C PHE A 171 -4.69 14.32 -4.05
N PHE A 172 -4.82 14.11 -2.73
CA PHE A 172 -6.04 14.48 -2.02
C PHE A 172 -6.30 16.00 -2.09
N HIS A 173 -5.28 16.81 -1.80
CA HIS A 173 -5.46 18.27 -1.76
C HIS A 173 -5.60 18.91 -3.13
N ALA A 174 -4.85 18.44 -4.13
CA ALA A 174 -4.82 19.07 -5.46
C ALA A 174 -5.88 18.52 -6.44
N PHE A 175 -6.27 17.26 -6.28
CA PHE A 175 -7.13 16.57 -7.25
C PHE A 175 -8.37 15.92 -6.61
N GLU A 176 -8.59 16.11 -5.31
CA GLU A 176 -9.70 15.50 -4.56
C GLU A 176 -9.73 13.96 -4.63
N LEU A 177 -8.56 13.33 -4.91
CA LEU A 177 -8.45 11.88 -4.86
C LEU A 177 -8.72 11.41 -3.43
N PRO A 178 -9.66 10.48 -3.17
CA PRO A 178 -9.98 10.05 -1.81
C PRO A 178 -8.86 9.16 -1.23
N VAL A 179 -7.85 9.78 -0.64
CA VAL A 179 -6.70 9.12 -0.01
C VAL A 179 -6.89 9.04 1.51
N THR A 180 -6.51 7.91 2.08
CA THR A 180 -6.35 7.72 3.53
C THR A 180 -4.96 7.16 3.78
N VAL A 181 -4.17 7.80 4.66
CA VAL A 181 -2.87 7.30 5.09
C VAL A 181 -3.03 6.54 6.39
N ALA A 182 -2.65 5.27 6.41
CA ALA A 182 -2.62 4.41 7.59
C ALA A 182 -1.18 4.24 8.08
N ARG A 183 -0.90 4.58 9.33
CA ARG A 183 0.43 4.47 9.96
C ARG A 183 0.42 3.42 11.07
N PRO A 184 0.52 2.12 10.72
CA PRO A 184 0.60 1.08 11.73
C PRO A 184 1.89 1.22 12.54
N PHE A 185 1.78 0.97 13.85
CA PHE A 185 2.92 0.74 14.72
C PHE A 185 3.40 -0.70 14.57
N ASN A 186 4.27 -1.16 15.47
CA ASN A 186 4.85 -2.49 15.39
C ASN A 186 3.77 -3.57 15.21
N THR A 187 3.80 -4.20 14.06
CA THR A 187 2.87 -5.27 13.69
C THR A 187 3.62 -6.59 13.70
N TYR A 188 3.04 -7.62 14.30
CA TYR A 188 3.62 -8.96 14.38
C TYR A 188 2.55 -10.01 14.13
N GLY A 189 2.97 -11.20 13.70
CA GLY A 189 2.06 -12.30 13.47
C GLY A 189 2.59 -13.37 12.53
N PRO A 190 1.79 -14.40 12.22
CA PRO A 190 2.14 -15.42 11.23
C PRO A 190 2.52 -14.78 9.89
N ARG A 191 3.40 -15.41 9.12
CA ARG A 191 3.92 -14.96 7.83
C ARG A 191 4.86 -13.75 7.90
N GLN A 192 5.16 -13.23 9.09
CA GLN A 192 6.19 -12.19 9.21
C GLN A 192 7.57 -12.81 8.98
N SER A 193 8.38 -12.19 8.08
CA SER A 193 9.77 -12.62 7.90
C SER A 193 10.64 -12.09 9.03
N ALA A 194 11.64 -12.88 9.43
CA ALA A 194 12.65 -12.51 10.43
C ALA A 194 13.73 -11.57 9.82
N ARG A 195 13.34 -10.43 9.28
CA ARG A 195 14.26 -9.47 8.64
C ARG A 195 14.58 -8.32 9.56
#